data_766e577a414454b98b5e6d31924dbfd6
#
_entry.id   766e577a414454b98b5e6d31924dbfd6
#
_cell.length_a   1.000
_cell.length_b   1.000
_cell.length_c   1.000
_cell.angle_alpha   90.00
_cell.angle_beta   90.00
_cell.angle_gamma   90.00
#
_symmetry.space_group_name_H-M   'P 1'
#
loop_
_entity.id
_entity.type
_entity.pdbx_description
1 polymer ?
#
loop_
_entity_poly.entity_id
_entity_poly.type
_entity_poly.pdbx_seq_one_letter_code
_entity_poly.pdbx_strand_id
1 'polypeptide(L)'
;MPQKIVPSIHYKNCKQAIDWLCATFGFERQLIVPSEEGGITHAQLVCGDAMVMLGDGHEDDPYGKINKSPLQLDGHNTAGIYMVVEDVDAHYEKAMTAGVEIVFDIQDQAYGGRGYTCKDFEGHLWSFGSYNPWE
;
A
#
# COMPACT_ATOMS: atom_id res chain seq x y z
N MET A 1 -17.66 14.78 12.72
CA MET A 1 -16.35 14.34 12.23
C MET A 1 -16.39 14.12 10.71
N PRO A 2 -15.44 14.63 9.96
CA PRO A 2 -15.40 14.36 8.52
C PRO A 2 -15.25 12.86 8.24
N GLN A 3 -15.89 12.41 7.19
CA GLN A 3 -15.76 11.03 6.76
C GLN A 3 -14.39 10.79 6.15
N LYS A 4 -13.79 9.63 6.45
CA LYS A 4 -12.48 9.25 5.93
C LYS A 4 -12.54 7.85 5.37
N ILE A 5 -11.79 7.61 4.31
CA ILE A 5 -11.64 6.29 3.72
C ILE A 5 -10.25 5.76 4.07
N VAL A 6 -10.21 4.54 4.60
CA VAL A 6 -8.95 3.88 4.94
C VAL A 6 -8.91 2.55 4.20
N PRO A 7 -7.97 2.36 3.27
CA PRO A 7 -7.81 1.06 2.63
C PRO A 7 -7.46 -0.03 3.64
N SER A 8 -8.04 -1.20 3.44
CA SER A 8 -7.75 -2.39 4.23
C SER A 8 -7.12 -3.41 3.31
N ILE A 9 -5.89 -3.77 3.59
CA ILE A 9 -5.05 -4.56 2.68
C ILE A 9 -4.68 -5.88 3.34
N HIS A 10 -4.92 -6.99 2.63
CA HIS A 10 -4.55 -8.32 3.10
C HIS A 10 -3.16 -8.69 2.58
N TYR A 11 -2.28 -9.10 3.47
CA TYR A 11 -0.96 -9.62 3.13
C TYR A 11 -0.81 -11.04 3.66
N LYS A 12 -0.21 -11.92 2.90
CA LYS A 12 0.14 -13.25 3.38
C LYS A 12 1.21 -13.16 4.46
N ASN A 13 2.16 -12.24 4.30
CA ASN A 13 3.19 -11.95 5.29
C ASN A 13 3.08 -10.50 5.71
N CYS A 14 2.13 -10.22 6.59
CA CYS A 14 1.85 -8.84 7.03
C CYS A 14 3.01 -8.25 7.83
N LYS A 15 3.72 -9.06 8.60
CA LYS A 15 4.88 -8.59 9.37
C LYS A 15 5.96 -8.03 8.44
N GLN A 16 6.25 -8.75 7.36
CA GLN A 16 7.18 -8.27 6.34
C GLN A 16 6.65 -7.03 5.62
N ALA A 17 5.33 -7.00 5.37
CA ALA A 17 4.69 -5.86 4.71
C ALA A 17 4.86 -4.57 5.50
N ILE A 18 4.70 -4.64 6.82
CA ILE A 18 4.87 -3.48 7.68
C ILE A 18 6.29 -2.92 7.53
N ASP A 19 7.29 -3.77 7.65
CA ASP A 19 8.69 -3.35 7.52
C ASP A 19 8.97 -2.78 6.13
N TRP A 20 8.46 -3.45 5.09
CA TRP A 20 8.68 -3.05 3.71
C TRP A 20 8.05 -1.68 3.39
N LEU A 21 6.79 -1.50 3.79
CA LEU A 21 6.08 -0.25 3.53
C LEU A 21 6.69 0.93 4.28
N CYS A 22 7.14 0.70 5.52
CA CYS A 22 7.82 1.73 6.29
C CYS A 22 9.15 2.12 5.67
N ALA A 23 9.97 1.14 5.28
CA ALA A 23 11.29 1.39 4.69
C ALA A 23 11.20 1.98 3.29
N THR A 24 10.22 1.54 2.50
CA THR A 24 10.15 1.87 1.06
C THR A 24 9.34 3.13 0.79
N PHE A 25 8.15 3.25 1.39
CA PHE A 25 7.24 4.37 1.12
C PHE A 25 7.15 5.38 2.27
N GLY A 26 7.90 5.17 3.36
CA GLY A 26 7.96 6.15 4.43
C GLY A 26 6.78 6.13 5.38
N PHE A 27 6.04 5.02 5.44
CA PHE A 27 4.99 4.87 6.44
C PHE A 27 5.57 4.75 7.84
N GLU A 28 4.78 5.12 8.83
CA GLU A 28 5.12 4.97 10.24
C GLU A 28 4.09 4.08 10.92
N ARG A 29 4.55 3.26 11.86
CA ARG A 29 3.69 2.39 12.65
C ARG A 29 2.88 3.21 13.64
N GLN A 30 1.56 3.08 13.60
CA GLN A 30 0.68 3.72 14.56
C GLN A 30 0.12 2.72 15.55
N LEU A 31 -0.31 1.55 15.06
CA LEU A 31 -0.86 0.50 15.90
C LEU A 31 -0.51 -0.85 15.30
N ILE A 32 0.00 -1.76 16.11
CA ILE A 32 0.29 -3.13 15.71
C ILE A 32 -0.38 -4.06 16.71
N VAL A 33 -1.27 -4.92 16.22
CA VAL A 33 -1.93 -5.95 17.04
C VAL A 33 -1.46 -7.32 16.55
N PRO A 34 -0.51 -7.95 17.28
CA PRO A 34 -0.02 -9.26 16.87
C PRO A 34 -1.09 -10.33 17.10
N SER A 35 -1.03 -11.41 16.31
CA SER A 35 -1.87 -12.57 16.54
C SER A 35 -1.16 -13.55 17.49
N GLU A 36 -1.94 -14.44 18.08
CA GLU A 36 -1.39 -15.49 18.96
C GLU A 36 -0.45 -16.45 18.24
N GLU A 37 -0.53 -16.49 16.92
CA GLU A 37 0.21 -17.44 16.08
C GLU A 37 1.45 -16.82 15.43
N GLY A 38 1.86 -15.65 15.89
CA GLY A 38 3.07 -14.99 15.42
C GLY A 38 2.89 -14.10 14.20
N GLY A 39 1.66 -13.94 13.70
CA GLY A 39 1.34 -13.03 12.61
C GLY A 39 0.83 -11.69 13.11
N ILE A 40 0.10 -10.99 12.26
CA ILE A 40 -0.48 -9.68 12.55
C ILE A 40 -1.98 -9.73 12.32
N THR A 41 -2.75 -9.59 13.39
CA THR A 41 -4.21 -9.51 13.28
C THR A 41 -4.62 -8.21 12.64
N HIS A 42 -3.99 -7.10 13.04
CA HIS A 42 -4.36 -5.77 12.58
C HIS A 42 -3.19 -4.81 12.75
N ALA A 43 -2.94 -3.99 11.75
CA ALA A 43 -1.95 -2.93 11.82
C ALA A 43 -2.48 -1.67 11.19
N GLN A 44 -2.06 -0.53 11.70
CA GLN A 44 -2.36 0.78 11.14
C GLN A 44 -1.05 1.51 10.90
N LEU A 45 -0.83 1.87 9.64
CA LEU A 45 0.36 2.63 9.22
C LEU A 45 -0.09 3.98 8.70
N VAL A 46 0.66 5.03 9.05
CA VAL A 46 0.33 6.40 8.65
C VAL A 46 1.49 7.01 7.86
N CYS A 47 1.13 7.92 6.97
CA CYS A 47 2.08 8.72 6.22
C CYS A 47 1.42 10.08 6.01
N GLY A 48 1.85 11.12 6.76
CA GLY A 48 1.14 12.39 6.79
C GLY A 48 -0.30 12.18 7.25
N ASP A 49 -1.24 12.63 6.44
CA ASP A 49 -2.67 12.47 6.72
C ASP A 49 -3.26 11.16 6.16
N ALA A 50 -2.44 10.35 5.50
CA ALA A 50 -2.88 9.08 4.93
C ALA A 50 -2.72 7.95 5.93
N MET A 51 -3.62 6.98 5.85
CA MET A 51 -3.56 5.76 6.67
C MET A 51 -3.94 4.56 5.83
N VAL A 52 -3.29 3.43 6.08
CA VAL A 52 -3.70 2.12 5.59
C VAL A 52 -3.81 1.16 6.76
N MET A 53 -4.71 0.19 6.66
CA MET A 53 -4.86 -0.89 7.62
C MET A 53 -4.43 -2.19 6.97
N LEU A 54 -3.73 -3.03 7.71
CA LEU A 54 -3.18 -4.28 7.21
C LEU A 54 -3.54 -5.42 8.15
N GLY A 55 -3.57 -6.63 7.60
CA GLY A 55 -3.69 -7.84 8.39
C GLY A 55 -3.31 -9.04 7.53
N ASP A 56 -2.97 -10.15 8.18
CA ASP A 56 -2.65 -11.38 7.44
C ASP A 56 -3.78 -12.42 7.50
N GLY A 57 -4.80 -12.17 8.27
CA GLY A 57 -6.02 -12.99 8.35
C GLY A 57 -5.80 -14.49 8.19
N HIS A 58 -6.40 -15.28 9.07
CA HIS A 58 -6.36 -16.72 8.96
C HIS A 58 -7.32 -17.24 7.92
N GLU A 59 -7.05 -18.43 7.38
CA GLU A 59 -8.00 -19.13 6.51
C GLU A 59 -9.35 -19.31 7.19
N ASP A 60 -9.36 -19.42 8.52
CA ASP A 60 -10.57 -19.59 9.32
C ASP A 60 -11.22 -18.26 9.69
N ASP A 61 -10.54 -17.13 9.46
CA ASP A 61 -11.10 -15.81 9.70
C ASP A 61 -12.11 -15.48 8.59
N PRO A 62 -13.35 -15.13 8.92
CA PRO A 62 -14.36 -14.77 7.90
C PRO A 62 -13.87 -13.71 6.92
N TYR A 63 -13.15 -12.70 7.40
CA TYR A 63 -12.64 -11.64 6.54
C TYR A 63 -11.52 -12.16 5.62
N GLY A 64 -10.66 -13.01 6.14
CA GLY A 64 -9.58 -13.63 5.36
C GLY A 64 -10.09 -14.54 4.24
N LYS A 65 -11.32 -15.02 4.34
CA LYS A 65 -11.94 -15.83 3.29
C LYS A 65 -12.39 -15.01 2.10
N ILE A 66 -12.67 -13.73 2.29
CA ILE A 66 -13.19 -12.86 1.23
C ILE A 66 -12.20 -11.78 0.78
N ASN A 67 -11.06 -11.67 1.44
CA ASN A 67 -10.03 -10.70 1.09
C ASN A 67 -8.68 -11.42 0.97
N LYS A 68 -8.08 -11.37 -0.19
CA LYS A 68 -6.88 -12.14 -0.53
C LYS A 68 -5.75 -11.23 -0.97
N SER A 69 -4.52 -11.73 -0.84
CA SER A 69 -3.35 -11.10 -1.44
C SER A 69 -3.29 -11.43 -2.94
N PRO A 70 -2.71 -10.56 -3.77
CA PRO A 70 -2.47 -10.87 -5.19
C PRO A 70 -1.70 -12.16 -5.40
N LEU A 71 -0.87 -12.58 -4.43
CA LEU A 71 -0.16 -13.87 -4.48
C LEU A 71 -1.14 -15.04 -4.57
N GLN A 72 -2.36 -14.87 -4.11
CA GLN A 72 -3.41 -15.89 -4.11
C GLN A 72 -4.38 -15.73 -5.29
N LEU A 73 -4.17 -14.72 -6.14
CA LEU A 73 -5.05 -14.34 -7.22
C LEU A 73 -4.30 -14.21 -8.56
N ASP A 74 -3.28 -15.02 -8.75
CA ASP A 74 -2.43 -15.02 -9.96
C ASP A 74 -1.84 -13.64 -10.25
N GLY A 75 -1.55 -12.86 -9.22
CA GLY A 75 -0.97 -11.53 -9.37
C GLY A 75 -1.95 -10.43 -9.72
N HIS A 76 -3.25 -10.74 -9.75
CA HIS A 76 -4.27 -9.74 -10.09
C HIS A 76 -4.70 -8.96 -8.85
N ASN A 77 -5.11 -7.73 -9.09
CA ASN A 77 -5.70 -6.83 -8.10
C ASN A 77 -7.14 -6.53 -8.47
N THR A 78 -7.97 -6.23 -7.46
CA THR A 78 -9.35 -5.79 -7.70
C THR A 78 -9.48 -4.29 -7.46
N ALA A 79 -8.47 -3.66 -6.88
CA ALA A 79 -8.39 -2.21 -6.67
C ALA A 79 -6.92 -1.83 -6.52
N GLY A 80 -6.62 -0.56 -6.73
CA GLY A 80 -5.30 0.00 -6.49
C GLY A 80 -5.39 1.13 -5.48
N ILE A 81 -4.25 1.51 -4.95
CA ILE A 81 -4.14 2.64 -4.03
C ILE A 81 -3.42 3.77 -4.75
N TYR A 82 -4.01 4.96 -4.76
CA TYR A 82 -3.36 6.17 -5.28
C TYR A 82 -3.10 7.10 -4.10
N MET A 83 -1.86 7.54 -3.98
CA MET A 83 -1.47 8.49 -2.94
C MET A 83 -0.95 9.76 -3.60
N VAL A 84 -1.48 10.90 -3.18
CA VAL A 84 -0.96 12.20 -3.59
C VAL A 84 0.35 12.46 -2.85
N VAL A 85 1.41 12.79 -3.59
CA VAL A 85 2.71 13.13 -3.01
C VAL A 85 3.20 14.45 -3.61
N GLU A 86 3.92 15.25 -2.81
CA GLU A 86 4.37 16.57 -3.26
C GLU A 86 5.50 16.46 -4.28
N ASP A 87 6.55 15.73 -3.95
CA ASP A 87 7.71 15.56 -4.83
C ASP A 87 7.71 14.15 -5.39
N VAL A 88 6.95 13.95 -6.46
CA VAL A 88 6.78 12.63 -7.05
C VAL A 88 8.08 12.12 -7.67
N ASP A 89 8.93 13.00 -8.20
CA ASP A 89 10.20 12.59 -8.79
C ASP A 89 11.13 12.02 -7.71
N ALA A 90 11.23 12.67 -6.56
CA ALA A 90 12.02 12.16 -5.45
C ALA A 90 11.46 10.84 -4.92
N HIS A 91 10.14 10.72 -4.86
CA HIS A 91 9.47 9.50 -4.43
C HIS A 91 9.79 8.34 -5.38
N TYR A 92 9.74 8.60 -6.68
CA TYR A 92 10.06 7.62 -7.71
C TYR A 92 11.53 7.17 -7.62
N GLU A 93 12.46 8.12 -7.45
CA GLU A 93 13.89 7.80 -7.31
C GLU A 93 14.14 6.89 -6.10
N LYS A 94 13.49 7.18 -4.99
CA LYS A 94 13.60 6.36 -3.78
C LYS A 94 13.08 4.94 -4.03
N ALA A 95 11.95 4.81 -4.71
CA ALA A 95 11.36 3.52 -5.05
C ALA A 95 12.29 2.72 -5.98
N MET A 96 12.83 3.38 -7.00
CA MET A 96 13.79 2.76 -7.93
C MET A 96 15.03 2.25 -7.19
N THR A 97 15.58 3.08 -6.30
CA THR A 97 16.76 2.72 -5.51
C THR A 97 16.47 1.53 -4.60
N ALA A 98 15.26 1.44 -4.07
CA ALA A 98 14.85 0.32 -3.22
C ALA A 98 14.54 -0.97 -4.00
N GLY A 99 14.56 -0.92 -5.32
CA GLY A 99 14.30 -2.08 -6.17
C GLY A 99 12.84 -2.45 -6.31
N VAL A 100 11.94 -1.48 -6.15
CA VAL A 100 10.50 -1.71 -6.29
C VAL A 100 10.17 -2.07 -7.75
N GLU A 101 9.25 -3.00 -7.94
CA GLU A 101 8.78 -3.36 -9.28
C GLU A 101 7.93 -2.23 -9.86
N ILE A 102 8.48 -1.50 -10.84
CA ILE A 102 7.78 -0.41 -11.50
C ILE A 102 6.91 -0.99 -12.63
N VAL A 103 5.61 -0.69 -12.59
CA VAL A 103 4.66 -1.14 -13.62
C VAL A 103 4.56 -0.10 -14.73
N PHE A 104 4.37 1.17 -14.35
CA PHE A 104 4.35 2.29 -15.29
C PHE A 104 5.35 3.32 -14.81
N ASP A 105 6.34 3.62 -15.64
CA ASP A 105 7.36 4.62 -15.34
C ASP A 105 6.75 5.99 -15.10
N ILE A 106 7.47 6.83 -14.37
CA ILE A 106 7.01 8.17 -14.07
C ILE A 106 6.82 8.97 -15.37
N GLN A 107 5.70 9.65 -15.48
CA GLN A 107 5.36 10.46 -16.65
C GLN A 107 4.31 11.50 -16.30
N ASP A 108 4.23 12.53 -17.15
CA ASP A 108 3.15 13.52 -17.06
C ASP A 108 1.84 12.85 -17.45
N GLN A 109 0.78 13.14 -16.71
CA GLN A 109 -0.53 12.53 -16.93
C GLN A 109 -1.41 13.48 -17.74
N ALA A 110 -2.20 12.92 -18.67
CA ALA A 110 -3.10 13.72 -19.51
C ALA A 110 -4.12 14.50 -18.69
N TYR A 111 -4.53 13.98 -17.54
CA TYR A 111 -5.50 14.62 -16.64
C TYR A 111 -4.88 15.63 -15.67
N GLY A 112 -3.57 15.75 -15.69
CA GLY A 112 -2.83 16.69 -14.84
C GLY A 112 -1.84 15.99 -13.92
N GLY A 113 -0.80 16.73 -13.54
CA GLY A 113 0.22 16.23 -12.66
C GLY A 113 1.10 15.18 -13.31
N ARG A 114 1.90 14.54 -12.47
CA ARG A 114 2.92 13.57 -12.85
C ARG A 114 2.86 12.40 -11.89
N GLY A 115 3.01 11.18 -12.37
CA GLY A 115 2.87 10.01 -11.49
C GLY A 115 3.46 8.74 -12.05
N TYR A 116 3.51 7.71 -11.21
CA TYR A 116 3.98 6.37 -11.58
C TYR A 116 3.18 5.31 -10.82
N THR A 117 3.29 4.06 -11.29
CA THR A 117 2.62 2.92 -10.67
C THR A 117 3.62 1.80 -10.44
N CYS A 118 3.54 1.17 -9.29
CA CYS A 118 4.41 0.09 -8.90
C CYS A 118 3.63 -1.00 -8.16
N LYS A 119 4.31 -2.11 -7.89
CA LYS A 119 3.78 -3.20 -7.07
C LYS A 119 4.64 -3.35 -5.83
N ASP A 120 3.99 -3.67 -4.70
CA ASP A 120 4.74 -4.09 -3.54
C ASP A 120 5.17 -5.56 -3.69
N PHE A 121 5.88 -6.09 -2.69
CA PHE A 121 6.46 -7.43 -2.79
C PHE A 121 5.41 -8.56 -2.86
N GLU A 122 4.15 -8.29 -2.50
CA GLU A 122 3.06 -9.26 -2.67
C GLU A 122 2.20 -8.97 -3.91
N GLY A 123 2.53 -7.92 -4.64
CA GLY A 123 1.86 -7.60 -5.89
C GLY A 123 0.70 -6.63 -5.79
N HIS A 124 0.46 -6.02 -4.63
CA HIS A 124 -0.55 -4.97 -4.53
C HIS A 124 -0.10 -3.75 -5.34
N LEU A 125 -1.05 -3.13 -6.04
CA LEU A 125 -0.79 -1.96 -6.88
C LEU A 125 -0.83 -0.67 -6.06
N TRP A 126 0.24 0.12 -6.22
CA TRP A 126 0.37 1.44 -5.63
C TRP A 126 0.70 2.44 -6.72
N SER A 127 -0.04 3.54 -6.75
CA SER A 127 0.27 4.66 -7.64
C SER A 127 0.54 5.89 -6.80
N PHE A 128 1.53 6.66 -7.22
CA PHE A 128 1.92 7.89 -6.54
C PHE A 128 1.97 9.01 -7.57
N GLY A 129 1.44 10.16 -7.21
CA GLY A 129 1.41 11.26 -8.16
C GLY A 129 1.18 12.60 -7.49
N SER A 130 1.45 13.66 -8.27
CA SER A 130 1.21 15.03 -7.83
C SER A 130 -0.21 15.49 -8.13
N TYR A 131 -0.96 14.74 -8.94
CA TYR A 131 -2.36 15.09 -9.20
C TYR A 131 -3.16 14.98 -7.93
N ASN A 132 -3.83 16.05 -7.53
CA ASN A 132 -4.68 16.08 -6.35
C ASN A 132 -6.13 16.25 -6.79
N PRO A 133 -6.97 15.20 -6.70
CA PRO A 133 -8.34 15.27 -7.17
C PRO A 133 -9.23 16.19 -6.34
N TRP A 134 -8.75 16.66 -5.18
CA TRP A 134 -9.49 17.60 -4.32
C TRP A 134 -9.30 19.08 -4.73
N GLU A 135 -8.35 19.36 -5.60
CA GLU A 135 -8.03 20.72 -6.05
C GLU A 135 -8.57 21.03 -7.45
#